data_e3bb26ff76d07aa3ba27f7384ae3d508
#
_entry.id   e3bb26ff76d07aa3ba27f7384ae3d508
#
_cell.length_a   1.000
_cell.length_b   1.000
_cell.length_c   1.000
_cell.angle_alpha   90.00
_cell.angle_beta   90.00
_cell.angle_gamma   90.00
#
_symmetry.space_group_name_H-M   'P 1'
#
loop_
_entity.id
_entity.type
_entity.pdbx_description
1 polymer ?
#
loop_
_entity_poly.entity_id
_entity_poly.type
_entity_poly.pdbx_seq_one_letter_code
_entity_poly.pdbx_strand_id
1 'polypeptide(L)'
;MSSGKKFKIVFNAPVVLGFSAICCIALLLSRLTLGVSDKLIFSVYRSSLADILTYFRFIGHIFGHANLEHLVGNLTMILVLGPMLEEKYGSKDLIFVIVATAIVTGLVNFIFFSNVALMGASGVVFAFILLSSMTGFRSREIPMTFIIVAVVYLGGQIYDGLFIKDNVSQLTHIVGGLVGSILGYIGADK
;
A
#
# COMPACT_ATOMS: atom_id res chain seq x y z
N MET A 1 32.87 6.98 -35.99
CA MET A 1 32.17 5.74 -35.64
C MET A 1 31.30 6.04 -34.41
N SER A 2 30.00 6.18 -34.59
CA SER A 2 29.05 6.41 -33.49
C SER A 2 28.96 5.10 -32.67
N SER A 3 29.44 5.12 -31.45
CA SER A 3 29.21 4.03 -30.49
C SER A 3 27.73 4.01 -30.14
N GLY A 4 26.97 3.16 -30.80
CA GLY A 4 25.54 2.97 -30.51
C GLY A 4 25.38 2.58 -29.05
N LYS A 5 24.78 3.46 -28.21
CA LYS A 5 24.40 3.14 -26.82
C LYS A 5 23.44 1.97 -26.84
N LYS A 6 23.89 0.81 -26.36
CA LYS A 6 23.02 -0.36 -26.16
C LYS A 6 22.08 -0.08 -24.99
N PHE A 7 20.77 -0.23 -25.17
CA PHE A 7 19.81 -0.21 -24.09
C PHE A 7 20.06 -1.40 -23.15
N LYS A 8 20.04 -1.13 -21.85
CA LYS A 8 20.19 -2.15 -20.81
C LYS A 8 18.97 -2.10 -19.90
N ILE A 9 18.32 -3.23 -19.70
CA ILE A 9 17.27 -3.38 -18.67
C ILE A 9 17.95 -3.47 -17.31
N VAL A 10 17.51 -2.66 -16.37
CA VAL A 10 18.08 -2.56 -15.02
C VAL A 10 17.00 -2.87 -13.99
N PHE A 11 17.37 -3.64 -12.98
CA PHE A 11 16.52 -3.95 -11.82
C PHE A 11 16.69 -2.81 -10.78
N ASN A 12 15.95 -1.70 -11.00
CA ASN A 12 16.21 -0.43 -10.32
C ASN A 12 15.46 -0.23 -9.00
N ALA A 13 14.43 -1.04 -8.72
CA ALA A 13 13.59 -0.90 -7.54
C ALA A 13 13.24 -2.28 -6.96
N PRO A 14 14.17 -2.93 -6.24
CA PRO A 14 14.01 -4.32 -5.82
C PRO A 14 12.83 -4.55 -4.85
N VAL A 15 12.54 -3.61 -3.95
CA VAL A 15 11.41 -3.72 -3.01
C VAL A 15 10.09 -3.63 -3.76
N VAL A 16 9.96 -2.66 -4.65
CA VAL A 16 8.75 -2.44 -5.44
C VAL A 16 8.47 -3.63 -6.35
N LEU A 17 9.49 -4.11 -7.06
CA LEU A 17 9.37 -5.26 -7.96
C LEU A 17 9.10 -6.56 -7.20
N GLY A 18 9.76 -6.77 -6.06
CA GLY A 18 9.51 -7.91 -5.18
C GLY A 18 8.10 -7.91 -4.61
N PHE A 19 7.64 -6.75 -4.11
CA PHE A 19 6.27 -6.57 -3.63
C PHE A 19 5.23 -6.90 -4.72
N SER A 20 5.44 -6.36 -5.91
CA SER A 20 4.55 -6.60 -7.05
C SER A 20 4.50 -8.07 -7.46
N ALA A 21 5.65 -8.76 -7.47
CA ALA A 21 5.72 -10.19 -7.75
C ALA A 21 4.97 -11.02 -6.70
N ILE A 22 5.09 -10.68 -5.41
CA ILE A 22 4.37 -11.36 -4.33
C ILE A 22 2.86 -11.18 -4.50
N CYS A 23 2.37 -9.98 -4.86
CA CYS A 23 0.95 -9.75 -5.14
C CYS A 23 0.44 -10.62 -6.30
N CYS A 24 1.21 -10.73 -7.39
CA CYS A 24 0.86 -11.61 -8.51
C CYS A 24 0.80 -13.08 -8.08
N ILE A 25 1.79 -13.54 -7.30
CA ILE A 25 1.83 -14.91 -6.76
C ILE A 25 0.64 -15.16 -5.81
N ALA A 26 0.31 -14.20 -4.94
CA ALA A 26 -0.81 -14.31 -4.02
C ALA A 26 -2.15 -14.47 -4.77
N LEU A 27 -2.40 -13.67 -5.83
CA LEU A 27 -3.59 -13.82 -6.65
C LEU A 27 -3.63 -15.17 -7.37
N LEU A 28 -2.49 -15.64 -7.90
CA LEU A 28 -2.40 -16.97 -8.52
C LEU A 28 -2.73 -18.08 -7.51
N LEU A 29 -2.16 -18.03 -6.31
CA LEU A 29 -2.45 -18.96 -5.23
C LEU A 29 -3.93 -18.90 -4.83
N SER A 30 -4.51 -17.71 -4.73
CA SER A 30 -5.95 -17.55 -4.46
C SER A 30 -6.80 -18.30 -5.49
N ARG A 31 -6.47 -18.16 -6.78
CA ARG A 31 -7.19 -18.88 -7.86
C ARG A 31 -6.99 -20.39 -7.80
N LEU A 32 -5.77 -20.86 -7.59
CA LEU A 32 -5.45 -22.29 -7.52
C LEU A 32 -6.07 -22.96 -6.28
N THR A 33 -6.19 -22.24 -5.17
CA THR A 33 -6.73 -22.75 -3.91
C THR A 33 -8.22 -22.43 -3.70
N LEU A 34 -8.90 -21.86 -4.71
CA LEU A 34 -10.29 -21.43 -4.64
C LEU A 34 -10.56 -20.51 -3.44
N GLY A 35 -9.62 -19.57 -3.16
CA GLY A 35 -9.71 -18.58 -2.10
C GLY A 35 -9.27 -19.08 -0.71
N VAL A 36 -8.83 -20.33 -0.56
CA VAL A 36 -8.34 -20.83 0.74
C VAL A 36 -7.11 -20.04 1.21
N SER A 37 -6.16 -19.73 0.31
CA SER A 37 -4.98 -18.94 0.66
C SER A 37 -5.33 -17.53 1.16
N ASP A 38 -6.38 -16.92 0.63
CA ASP A 38 -6.85 -15.60 1.09
C ASP A 38 -7.32 -15.67 2.55
N LYS A 39 -8.11 -16.69 2.89
CA LYS A 39 -8.58 -16.90 4.27
C LYS A 39 -7.43 -17.20 5.23
N LEU A 40 -6.42 -17.92 4.79
CA LEU A 40 -5.31 -18.32 5.64
C LEU A 40 -4.30 -17.19 5.89
N ILE A 41 -3.94 -16.42 4.82
CA ILE A 41 -2.80 -15.50 4.86
C ILE A 41 -3.12 -14.13 4.27
N PHE A 42 -3.84 -14.06 3.12
CA PHE A 42 -3.93 -12.86 2.29
C PHE A 42 -5.17 -11.99 2.54
N SER A 43 -5.88 -12.21 3.65
CA SER A 43 -6.93 -11.30 4.12
C SER A 43 -6.91 -11.17 5.64
N VAL A 44 -7.10 -9.97 6.17
CA VAL A 44 -7.22 -9.73 7.61
C VAL A 44 -8.68 -9.52 7.99
N TYR A 45 -9.13 -10.24 9.00
CA TYR A 45 -10.48 -10.19 9.55
C TYR A 45 -10.42 -10.51 11.04
N ARG A 46 -11.50 -10.21 11.78
CA ARG A 46 -11.56 -10.52 13.22
C ARG A 46 -11.58 -12.03 13.43
N SER A 47 -10.54 -12.52 14.10
CA SER A 47 -10.32 -13.93 14.41
C SER A 47 -9.71 -14.09 15.81
N SER A 48 -9.52 -15.31 16.28
CA SER A 48 -8.91 -15.55 17.59
C SER A 48 -7.45 -15.08 17.61
N LEU A 49 -7.06 -14.35 18.65
CA LEU A 49 -5.65 -14.00 18.89
C LEU A 49 -4.81 -15.21 19.33
N ALA A 50 -5.42 -16.34 19.67
CA ALA A 50 -4.71 -17.61 19.88
C ALA A 50 -4.34 -18.32 18.57
N ASP A 51 -4.92 -17.92 17.43
CA ASP A 51 -4.56 -18.42 16.11
C ASP A 51 -3.32 -17.67 15.60
N ILE A 52 -2.22 -18.38 15.44
CA ILE A 52 -0.96 -17.81 14.91
C ILE A 52 -1.12 -17.16 13.55
N LEU A 53 -2.05 -17.66 12.69
CA LEU A 53 -2.31 -17.09 11.36
C LEU A 53 -2.89 -15.67 11.44
N THR A 54 -3.52 -15.29 12.56
CA THR A 54 -4.00 -13.93 12.77
C THR A 54 -2.87 -12.91 12.64
N TYR A 55 -1.70 -13.21 13.15
CA TYR A 55 -0.54 -12.31 13.10
C TYR A 55 0.06 -12.23 11.69
N PHE A 56 0.08 -13.32 10.94
CA PHE A 56 0.50 -13.30 9.53
C PHE A 56 -0.45 -12.49 8.67
N ARG A 57 -1.76 -12.52 8.95
CA ARG A 57 -2.78 -11.76 8.23
C ARG A 57 -2.61 -10.25 8.38
N PHE A 58 -2.07 -9.74 9.51
CA PHE A 58 -1.77 -8.31 9.67
C PHE A 58 -0.78 -7.76 8.65
N ILE A 59 0.05 -8.60 8.06
CA ILE A 59 0.97 -8.22 6.99
C ILE A 59 0.50 -8.79 5.65
N GLY A 60 0.04 -10.04 5.63
CA GLY A 60 -0.29 -10.77 4.42
C GLY A 60 -1.42 -10.15 3.59
N HIS A 61 -2.37 -9.45 4.24
CA HIS A 61 -3.54 -8.89 3.56
C HIS A 61 -3.19 -7.87 2.47
N ILE A 62 -2.06 -7.16 2.57
CA ILE A 62 -1.65 -6.20 1.53
C ILE A 62 -1.22 -6.86 0.22
N PHE A 63 -0.96 -8.17 0.23
CA PHE A 63 -0.62 -8.93 -0.98
C PHE A 63 -1.85 -9.57 -1.64
N GLY A 64 -2.94 -9.79 -0.88
CA GLY A 64 -4.18 -10.36 -1.39
C GLY A 64 -4.93 -9.41 -2.32
N HIS A 65 -5.59 -9.95 -3.34
CA HIS A 65 -6.43 -9.16 -4.25
C HIS A 65 -7.65 -9.97 -4.69
N ALA A 66 -8.83 -9.35 -4.63
CA ALA A 66 -10.09 -10.01 -4.95
C ALA A 66 -10.18 -10.46 -6.42
N ASN A 67 -9.58 -9.70 -7.33
CA ASN A 67 -9.59 -9.96 -8.76
C ASN A 67 -8.41 -9.29 -9.47
N LEU A 68 -8.29 -9.55 -10.78
CA LEU A 68 -7.22 -9.01 -11.61
C LEU A 68 -7.31 -7.48 -11.75
N GLU A 69 -8.50 -6.92 -11.85
CA GLU A 69 -8.72 -5.48 -11.97
C GLU A 69 -8.19 -4.75 -10.73
N HIS A 70 -8.53 -5.25 -9.54
CA HIS A 70 -8.05 -4.73 -8.26
C HIS A 70 -6.52 -4.82 -8.15
N LEU A 71 -5.91 -5.96 -8.57
CA LEU A 71 -4.46 -6.12 -8.63
C LEU A 71 -3.82 -5.09 -9.56
N VAL A 72 -4.29 -4.99 -10.80
CA VAL A 72 -3.72 -4.10 -11.82
C VAL A 72 -3.82 -2.64 -11.38
N GLY A 73 -4.95 -2.22 -10.82
CA GLY A 73 -5.12 -0.86 -10.30
C GLY A 73 -4.07 -0.51 -9.22
N ASN A 74 -3.90 -1.39 -8.23
CA ASN A 74 -2.92 -1.18 -7.18
C ASN A 74 -1.48 -1.23 -7.71
N LEU A 75 -1.12 -2.23 -8.53
CA LEU A 75 0.23 -2.37 -9.04
C LEU A 75 0.62 -1.23 -9.99
N THR A 76 -0.32 -0.70 -10.76
CA THR A 76 -0.06 0.49 -11.58
C THR A 76 0.44 1.65 -10.73
N MET A 77 -0.24 1.97 -9.65
CA MET A 77 0.17 3.05 -8.75
C MET A 77 1.48 2.76 -8.03
N ILE A 78 1.67 1.52 -7.57
CA ILE A 78 2.91 1.10 -6.90
C ILE A 78 4.11 1.16 -7.85
N LEU A 79 3.96 0.72 -9.10
CA LEU A 79 5.04 0.75 -10.11
C LEU A 79 5.35 2.17 -10.61
N VAL A 80 4.37 3.08 -10.58
CA VAL A 80 4.58 4.49 -10.95
C VAL A 80 5.27 5.26 -9.82
N LEU A 81 4.80 5.14 -8.59
CA LEU A 81 5.29 5.93 -7.46
C LEU A 81 6.47 5.27 -6.74
N GLY A 82 6.43 3.95 -6.62
CA GLY A 82 7.35 3.18 -5.79
C GLY A 82 8.83 3.33 -6.16
N PRO A 83 9.24 3.23 -7.43
CA PRO A 83 10.65 3.35 -7.80
C PRO A 83 11.25 4.71 -7.41
N MET A 84 10.50 5.79 -7.57
CA MET A 84 10.94 7.13 -7.13
C MET A 84 11.08 7.20 -5.61
N LEU A 85 10.14 6.60 -4.88
CA LEU A 85 10.19 6.55 -3.42
C LEU A 85 11.33 5.66 -2.92
N GLU A 86 11.57 4.52 -3.58
CA GLU A 86 12.67 3.64 -3.23
C GLU A 86 14.04 4.27 -3.50
N GLU A 87 14.16 5.05 -4.59
CA GLU A 87 15.37 5.83 -4.90
C GLU A 87 15.61 6.93 -3.84
N LYS A 88 14.54 7.66 -3.45
CA LYS A 88 14.66 8.76 -2.50
C LYS A 88 14.94 8.31 -1.07
N TYR A 89 14.15 7.35 -0.55
CA TYR A 89 14.18 6.97 0.86
C TYR A 89 15.03 5.72 1.11
N GLY A 90 15.40 4.99 0.05
CA GLY A 90 16.08 3.70 0.14
C GLY A 90 15.16 2.53 0.43
N SER A 91 15.60 1.32 0.05
CA SER A 91 14.83 0.09 0.17
C SER A 91 14.40 -0.23 1.61
N LYS A 92 15.25 0.06 2.61
CA LYS A 92 14.95 -0.23 4.02
C LYS A 92 13.79 0.62 4.55
N ASP A 93 13.83 1.92 4.30
CA ASP A 93 12.79 2.84 4.74
C ASP A 93 11.48 2.57 4.00
N LEU A 94 11.53 2.20 2.71
CA LEU A 94 10.34 1.82 1.96
C LEU A 94 9.70 0.53 2.47
N ILE A 95 10.48 -0.50 2.82
CA ILE A 95 9.97 -1.71 3.50
C ILE A 95 9.29 -1.33 4.82
N PHE A 96 9.91 -0.44 5.60
CA PHE A 96 9.33 0.02 6.85
C PHE A 96 7.97 0.71 6.64
N VAL A 97 7.86 1.58 5.62
CA VAL A 97 6.58 2.22 5.25
C VAL A 97 5.52 1.17 4.91
N ILE A 98 5.87 0.18 4.06
CA ILE A 98 4.96 -0.88 3.64
C ILE A 98 4.47 -1.70 4.84
N VAL A 99 5.40 -2.16 5.68
CA VAL A 99 5.08 -3.00 6.85
C VAL A 99 4.30 -2.22 7.91
N ALA A 100 4.69 -0.99 8.20
CA ALA A 100 3.96 -0.13 9.13
C ALA A 100 2.53 0.12 8.65
N THR A 101 2.36 0.43 7.36
CA THR A 101 1.03 0.60 6.76
C THR A 101 0.20 -0.67 6.87
N ALA A 102 0.77 -1.84 6.54
CA ALA A 102 0.09 -3.12 6.67
C ALA A 102 -0.41 -3.38 8.09
N ILE A 103 0.48 -3.25 9.09
CA ILE A 103 0.12 -3.48 10.48
C ILE A 103 -0.98 -2.52 10.94
N VAL A 104 -0.84 -1.22 10.67
CA VAL A 104 -1.81 -0.22 11.12
C VAL A 104 -3.17 -0.40 10.45
N THR A 105 -3.22 -0.59 9.12
CA THR A 105 -4.48 -0.81 8.40
C THR A 105 -5.13 -2.13 8.78
N GLY A 106 -4.33 -3.19 8.97
CA GLY A 106 -4.80 -4.48 9.44
C GLY A 106 -5.39 -4.42 10.84
N LEU A 107 -4.74 -3.72 11.79
CA LEU A 107 -5.23 -3.50 13.15
C LEU A 107 -6.53 -2.69 13.16
N VAL A 108 -6.60 -1.62 12.38
CA VAL A 108 -7.82 -0.82 12.23
C VAL A 108 -8.98 -1.69 11.75
N ASN A 109 -8.77 -2.49 10.70
CA ASN A 109 -9.80 -3.41 10.24
C ASN A 109 -10.19 -4.43 11.31
N PHE A 110 -9.21 -5.05 11.96
CA PHE A 110 -9.43 -6.06 13.00
C PHE A 110 -10.24 -5.52 14.20
N ILE A 111 -9.98 -4.29 14.61
CA ILE A 111 -10.63 -3.67 15.78
C ILE A 111 -12.03 -3.14 15.43
N PHE A 112 -12.17 -2.46 14.31
CA PHE A 112 -13.38 -1.69 14.01
C PHE A 112 -14.37 -2.41 13.07
N PHE A 113 -13.92 -3.41 12.28
CA PHE A 113 -14.76 -4.07 11.28
C PHE A 113 -14.84 -5.58 11.49
N SER A 114 -15.80 -6.00 12.33
CA SER A 114 -15.93 -7.43 12.71
C SER A 114 -16.33 -8.37 11.57
N ASN A 115 -17.02 -7.86 10.54
CA ASN A 115 -17.61 -8.64 9.47
C ASN A 115 -16.96 -8.38 8.10
N VAL A 116 -15.83 -7.68 8.07
CA VAL A 116 -15.12 -7.33 6.83
C VAL A 116 -13.79 -8.06 6.78
N ALA A 117 -13.56 -8.79 5.70
CA ALA A 117 -12.25 -9.34 5.36
C ALA A 117 -11.53 -8.33 4.45
N LEU A 118 -10.54 -7.61 4.99
CA LEU A 118 -9.74 -6.66 4.25
C LEU A 118 -8.65 -7.38 3.48
N MET A 119 -8.52 -7.08 2.18
CA MET A 119 -7.40 -7.49 1.33
C MET A 119 -7.12 -6.41 0.28
N GLY A 120 -5.86 -6.22 -0.06
CA GLY A 120 -5.42 -5.30 -1.10
C GLY A 120 -4.26 -4.42 -0.68
N ALA A 121 -3.46 -4.02 -1.67
CA ALA A 121 -2.35 -3.09 -1.49
C ALA A 121 -2.80 -1.61 -1.40
N SER A 122 -4.09 -1.32 -1.46
CA SER A 122 -4.61 0.05 -1.57
C SER A 122 -4.19 0.96 -0.41
N GLY A 123 -4.11 0.44 0.83
CA GLY A 123 -3.56 1.18 1.96
C GLY A 123 -2.12 1.64 1.71
N VAL A 124 -1.28 0.77 1.11
CA VAL A 124 0.10 1.09 0.72
C VAL A 124 0.12 2.09 -0.45
N VAL A 125 -0.80 1.95 -1.42
CA VAL A 125 -0.96 2.93 -2.51
C VAL A 125 -1.24 4.32 -1.96
N PHE A 126 -2.19 4.45 -1.02
CA PHE A 126 -2.50 5.73 -0.38
C PHE A 126 -1.31 6.27 0.43
N ALA A 127 -0.58 5.41 1.13
CA ALA A 127 0.66 5.79 1.80
C ALA A 127 1.69 6.33 0.80
N PHE A 128 1.88 5.68 -0.34
CA PHE A 128 2.82 6.12 -1.38
C PHE A 128 2.39 7.43 -2.03
N ILE A 129 1.10 7.65 -2.29
CA ILE A 129 0.57 8.90 -2.83
C ILE A 129 0.91 10.07 -1.89
N LEU A 130 0.61 9.95 -0.62
CA LEU A 130 0.86 11.02 0.35
C LEU A 130 2.38 11.17 0.62
N LEU A 131 3.12 10.07 0.73
CA LEU A 131 4.57 10.09 0.89
C LEU A 131 5.25 10.77 -0.32
N SER A 132 4.81 10.48 -1.56
CA SER A 132 5.37 11.09 -2.76
C SER A 132 5.15 12.60 -2.82
N SER A 133 4.00 13.06 -2.35
CA SER A 133 3.68 14.49 -2.29
C SER A 133 4.50 15.25 -1.23
N MET A 134 5.09 14.50 -0.27
CA MET A 134 6.01 15.05 0.75
C MET A 134 7.48 15.05 0.30
N THR A 135 7.82 14.55 -0.88
CA THR A 135 9.23 14.46 -1.33
C THR A 135 9.94 15.80 -1.44
N GLY A 136 9.21 16.89 -1.62
CA GLY A 136 9.72 18.26 -1.61
C GLY A 136 9.69 18.95 -0.23
N PHE A 137 9.27 18.26 0.83
CA PHE A 137 9.19 18.83 2.17
C PHE A 137 10.58 19.21 2.69
N ARG A 138 10.69 20.41 3.21
CA ARG A 138 11.87 20.92 3.92
C ARG A 138 11.44 21.43 5.27
N SER A 139 12.38 21.51 6.22
CA SER A 139 12.09 21.98 7.57
C SER A 139 11.22 23.25 7.57
N ARG A 140 10.02 23.14 8.14
CA ARG A 140 9.00 24.20 8.28
C ARG A 140 8.27 24.64 7.00
N GLU A 141 8.42 23.91 5.88
CA GLU A 141 7.69 24.22 4.65
C GLU A 141 6.80 23.03 4.26
N ILE A 142 5.49 23.24 4.13
CA ILE A 142 4.56 22.22 3.65
C ILE A 142 4.35 22.42 2.15
N PRO A 143 4.67 21.42 1.29
CA PRO A 143 4.46 21.56 -0.14
C PRO A 143 2.98 21.77 -0.47
N MET A 144 2.68 22.72 -1.36
CA MET A 144 1.30 22.93 -1.84
C MET A 144 0.75 21.68 -2.51
N THR A 145 1.58 20.92 -3.20
CA THR A 145 1.21 19.62 -3.81
C THR A 145 0.71 18.63 -2.75
N PHE A 146 1.33 18.58 -1.57
CA PHE A 146 0.85 17.75 -0.47
C PHE A 146 -0.56 18.15 -0.03
N ILE A 147 -0.81 19.45 0.14
CA ILE A 147 -2.13 19.95 0.55
C ILE A 147 -3.19 19.57 -0.49
N ILE A 148 -2.91 19.81 -1.77
CA ILE A 148 -3.85 19.47 -2.86
C ILE A 148 -4.11 17.98 -2.91
N VAL A 149 -3.06 17.15 -2.86
CA VAL A 149 -3.19 15.69 -2.90
C VAL A 149 -3.96 15.18 -1.67
N ALA A 150 -3.65 15.67 -0.48
CA ALA A 150 -4.36 15.29 0.74
C ALA A 150 -5.86 15.65 0.66
N VAL A 151 -6.18 16.87 0.20
CA VAL A 151 -7.60 17.30 0.05
C VAL A 151 -8.33 16.45 -0.98
N VAL A 152 -7.73 16.19 -2.14
CA VAL A 152 -8.38 15.43 -3.22
C VAL A 152 -8.56 13.96 -2.82
N TYR A 153 -7.49 13.30 -2.35
CA TYR A 153 -7.55 11.87 -2.08
C TYR A 153 -8.23 11.54 -0.75
N LEU A 154 -7.86 12.20 0.35
CA LEU A 154 -8.51 11.95 1.65
C LEU A 154 -9.94 12.48 1.66
N GLY A 155 -10.17 13.65 1.05
CA GLY A 155 -11.53 14.21 0.89
C GLY A 155 -12.42 13.30 0.06
N GLY A 156 -11.91 12.72 -1.04
CA GLY A 156 -12.60 11.71 -1.83
C GLY A 156 -12.98 10.49 -1.01
N GLN A 157 -12.06 9.93 -0.20
CA GLN A 157 -12.36 8.78 0.66
C GLN A 157 -13.41 9.08 1.73
N ILE A 158 -13.40 10.30 2.30
CA ILE A 158 -14.42 10.73 3.24
C ILE A 158 -15.79 10.83 2.54
N TYR A 159 -15.82 11.44 1.34
CA TYR A 159 -17.05 11.54 0.55
C TYR A 159 -17.60 10.15 0.21
N ASP A 160 -16.76 9.25 -0.32
CA ASP A 160 -17.18 7.89 -0.66
C ASP A 160 -17.69 7.12 0.56
N GLY A 161 -17.02 7.23 1.71
CA GLY A 161 -17.45 6.60 2.95
C GLY A 161 -18.78 7.10 3.51
N LEU A 162 -19.16 8.35 3.19
CA LEU A 162 -20.43 8.93 3.64
C LEU A 162 -21.58 8.68 2.66
N PHE A 163 -21.31 8.66 1.36
CA PHE A 163 -22.33 8.71 0.32
C PHE A 163 -22.39 7.49 -0.59
N ILE A 164 -21.31 6.68 -0.68
CA ILE A 164 -21.24 5.51 -1.53
C ILE A 164 -21.27 4.25 -0.66
N LYS A 165 -22.25 3.38 -0.93
CA LYS A 165 -22.32 2.05 -0.28
C LYS A 165 -21.62 1.03 -1.14
N ASP A 166 -20.34 0.86 -0.94
CA ASP A 166 -19.54 -0.19 -1.56
C ASP A 166 -18.81 -1.04 -0.50
N ASN A 167 -18.10 -2.06 -0.94
CA ASN A 167 -17.30 -2.93 -0.07
C ASN A 167 -15.85 -2.45 0.09
N VAL A 168 -15.57 -1.19 -0.24
CA VAL A 168 -14.24 -0.59 -0.15
C VAL A 168 -14.04 -0.04 1.25
N SER A 169 -12.90 -0.31 1.85
CA SER A 169 -12.57 0.19 3.18
C SER A 169 -11.94 1.59 3.11
N GLN A 170 -12.76 2.62 2.94
CA GLN A 170 -12.32 4.02 2.89
C GLN A 170 -11.50 4.41 4.12
N LEU A 171 -11.88 3.92 5.30
CA LEU A 171 -11.11 4.21 6.51
C LEU A 171 -9.68 3.67 6.43
N THR A 172 -9.46 2.47 5.87
CA THR A 172 -8.11 1.92 5.73
C THR A 172 -7.28 2.70 4.70
N HIS A 173 -7.90 3.29 3.69
CA HIS A 173 -7.24 4.20 2.74
C HIS A 173 -6.80 5.49 3.44
N ILE A 174 -7.69 6.12 4.23
CA ILE A 174 -7.36 7.32 5.02
C ILE A 174 -6.21 7.02 5.98
N VAL A 175 -6.27 5.90 6.69
CA VAL A 175 -5.23 5.46 7.62
C VAL A 175 -3.90 5.21 6.90
N GLY A 176 -3.92 4.56 5.73
CA GLY A 176 -2.72 4.37 4.89
C GLY A 176 -2.09 5.71 4.50
N GLY A 177 -2.90 6.66 4.03
CA GLY A 177 -2.46 8.02 3.72
C GLY A 177 -1.85 8.74 4.92
N LEU A 178 -2.46 8.64 6.10
CA LEU A 178 -1.92 9.22 7.33
C LEU A 178 -0.56 8.62 7.71
N VAL A 179 -0.40 7.31 7.61
CA VAL A 179 0.90 6.64 7.82
C VAL A 179 1.95 7.20 6.87
N GLY A 180 1.64 7.27 5.56
CA GLY A 180 2.54 7.83 4.55
C GLY A 180 2.92 9.30 4.84
N SER A 181 1.96 10.12 5.27
CA SER A 181 2.19 11.53 5.64
C SER A 181 3.11 11.67 6.84
N ILE A 182 2.87 10.91 7.92
CA ILE A 182 3.68 10.93 9.14
C ILE A 182 5.11 10.48 8.85
N LEU A 183 5.26 9.37 8.12
CA LEU A 183 6.58 8.84 7.79
C LEU A 183 7.33 9.73 6.79
N GLY A 184 6.61 10.39 5.86
CA GLY A 184 7.16 11.41 4.98
C GLY A 184 7.68 12.61 5.73
N TYR A 185 6.94 13.07 6.75
CA TYR A 185 7.38 14.16 7.62
C TYR A 185 8.65 13.81 8.41
N ILE A 186 8.68 12.63 9.02
CA ILE A 186 9.84 12.15 9.80
C ILE A 186 11.06 11.90 8.89
N GLY A 187 10.85 11.47 7.65
CA GLY A 187 11.91 11.21 6.67
C GLY A 187 12.33 12.44 5.85
N ALA A 188 11.73 13.61 6.09
CA ALA A 188 11.98 14.82 5.28
C ALA A 188 13.40 15.36 5.40
N ASP A 189 14.07 15.07 6.52
CA ASP A 189 15.42 15.54 6.80
C ASP A 189 16.52 14.57 6.30
N LYS A 190 16.15 13.50 5.61
CA LYS A 190 17.06 12.55 4.96
C LYS A 190 17.18 12.88 3.46
#